data_76c24c5c9fee2306159e7145cba8f65e
#
_entry.id   76c24c5c9fee2306159e7145cba8f65e
#
_cell.length_a   1.000
_cell.length_b   1.000
_cell.length_c   1.000
_cell.angle_alpha   90.00
_cell.angle_beta   90.00
_cell.angle_gamma   90.00
#
_symmetry.space_group_name_H-M   'P 1'
#
loop_
_entity.id
_entity.type
_entity.pdbx_description
1 polymer ?
#
loop_
_entity_poly.entity_id
_entity_poly.type
_entity_poly.pdbx_seq_one_letter_code
_entity_poly.pdbx_strand_id
1 'polypeptide(L)'
;MTGAETLTAALKNYRELDDSVVLTYIKCIVHMVADFHCPAHMRYTDAHNEGKFDVTFFGKPKTLHSVWDSGVIARIHPGWSYERYADYLDNASKREIRRMTEGSYRQWFEDAARDVRPSIDWVAPGDTLGEEFMAKAAPLAEQQL
;
A
#
# COMPACT_ATOMS: atom_id res chain seq x y z
N MET A 1 -2.94 9.84 18.55
CA MET A 1 -3.52 10.39 17.30
C MET A 1 -2.51 10.15 16.21
N THR A 2 -2.91 9.50 15.10
CA THR A 2 -2.04 9.27 13.94
C THR A 2 -1.89 10.55 13.12
N GLY A 3 -0.89 10.60 12.22
CA GLY A 3 -0.74 11.73 11.29
C GLY A 3 -1.98 11.94 10.43
N ALA A 4 -2.58 10.86 9.92
CA ALA A 4 -3.81 10.92 9.12
C ALA A 4 -5.00 11.48 9.91
N GLU A 5 -5.18 11.08 11.17
CA GLU A 5 -6.22 11.64 12.05
C GLU A 5 -6.04 13.14 12.27
N THR A 6 -4.79 13.57 12.49
CA THR A 6 -4.47 14.99 12.70
C THR A 6 -4.80 15.83 11.48
N LEU A 7 -4.39 15.38 10.28
CA LEU A 7 -4.67 16.11 9.03
C LEU A 7 -6.17 16.10 8.69
N THR A 8 -6.87 15.00 8.94
CA THR A 8 -8.32 14.92 8.75
C THR A 8 -9.06 15.85 9.70
N ALA A 9 -8.61 15.97 10.94
CA ALA A 9 -9.18 16.92 11.91
C ALA A 9 -8.99 18.36 11.44
N ALA A 10 -7.82 18.71 10.92
CA ALA A 10 -7.54 20.04 10.37
C ALA A 10 -8.42 20.35 9.15
N LEU A 11 -8.65 19.35 8.26
CA LEU A 11 -9.50 19.51 7.08
C LEU A 11 -10.99 19.74 7.40
N LYS A 12 -11.45 19.52 8.63
CA LYS A 12 -12.83 19.89 9.03
C LYS A 12 -13.08 21.40 8.88
N ASN A 13 -12.03 22.19 9.01
CA ASN A 13 -12.06 23.64 8.85
C ASN A 13 -11.39 24.08 7.52
N TYR A 14 -11.45 23.27 6.46
CA TYR A 14 -10.74 23.49 5.20
C TYR A 14 -11.00 24.88 4.59
N ARG A 15 -12.17 25.49 4.85
CA ARG A 15 -12.52 26.83 4.33
C ARG A 15 -11.69 27.98 4.96
N GLU A 16 -11.01 27.69 6.08
CA GLU A 16 -10.13 28.64 6.79
C GLU A 16 -8.65 28.41 6.42
N LEU A 17 -8.36 27.43 5.56
CA LEU A 17 -7.03 27.07 5.09
C LEU A 17 -6.83 27.55 3.65
N ASP A 18 -5.57 27.84 3.31
CA ASP A 18 -5.19 28.08 1.92
C ASP A 18 -5.38 26.80 1.09
N ASP A 19 -5.81 26.93 -0.17
CA ASP A 19 -6.04 25.80 -1.09
C ASP A 19 -4.79 24.90 -1.22
N SER A 20 -3.59 25.47 -1.21
CA SER A 20 -2.33 24.73 -1.26
C SER A 20 -2.12 23.84 -0.02
N VAL A 21 -2.56 24.31 1.15
CA VAL A 21 -2.52 23.55 2.42
C VAL A 21 -3.54 22.41 2.37
N VAL A 22 -4.77 22.71 1.95
CA VAL A 22 -5.82 21.70 1.77
C VAL A 22 -5.34 20.59 0.83
N LEU A 23 -4.82 20.96 -0.35
CA LEU A 23 -4.29 20.00 -1.32
C LEU A 23 -3.15 19.15 -0.74
N THR A 24 -2.24 19.78 0.01
CA THR A 24 -1.13 19.07 0.67
C THR A 24 -1.64 18.07 1.68
N TYR A 25 -2.61 18.43 2.52
CA TYR A 25 -3.17 17.54 3.53
C TYR A 25 -3.90 16.34 2.89
N ILE A 26 -4.68 16.58 1.82
CA ILE A 26 -5.33 15.50 1.08
C ILE A 26 -4.29 14.54 0.50
N LYS A 27 -3.24 15.05 -0.17
CA LYS A 27 -2.16 14.21 -0.71
C LYS A 27 -1.46 13.39 0.36
N CYS A 28 -1.18 13.98 1.52
CA CYS A 28 -0.56 13.27 2.64
C CYS A 28 -1.47 12.16 3.20
N ILE A 29 -2.77 12.41 3.32
CA ILE A 29 -3.73 11.39 3.80
C ILE A 29 -3.79 10.23 2.81
N VAL A 30 -3.94 10.51 1.51
CA VAL A 30 -3.98 9.49 0.46
C VAL A 30 -2.69 8.65 0.48
N HIS A 31 -1.53 9.29 0.57
CA HIS A 31 -0.24 8.62 0.64
C HIS A 31 -0.14 7.71 1.88
N MET A 32 -0.45 8.23 3.07
CA MET A 32 -0.39 7.44 4.30
C MET A 32 -1.35 6.25 4.29
N VAL A 33 -2.55 6.42 3.74
CA VAL A 33 -3.52 5.32 3.65
C VAL A 33 -3.04 4.27 2.65
N ALA A 34 -2.48 4.68 1.50
CA ALA A 34 -1.88 3.74 0.55
C ALA A 34 -0.70 2.96 1.17
N ASP A 35 0.17 3.64 1.94
CA ASP A 35 1.28 3.01 2.64
C ASP A 35 0.82 1.94 3.65
N PHE A 36 -0.34 2.11 4.28
CA PHE A 36 -0.89 1.09 5.20
C PHE A 36 -1.15 -0.25 4.52
N HIS A 37 -1.39 -0.26 3.22
CA HIS A 37 -1.74 -1.44 2.45
C HIS A 37 -0.53 -2.08 1.74
N CYS A 38 0.65 -1.44 1.81
CA CYS A 38 1.87 -1.97 1.21
C CYS A 38 2.68 -2.80 2.22
N PRO A 39 3.00 -4.08 1.94
CA PRO A 39 3.82 -4.92 2.83
C PRO A 39 5.18 -4.30 3.18
N ALA A 40 5.79 -3.54 2.27
CA ALA A 40 7.09 -2.91 2.46
C ALA A 40 7.09 -1.81 3.54
N HIS A 41 5.92 -1.26 3.87
CA HIS A 41 5.77 -0.17 4.85
C HIS A 41 5.35 -0.68 6.23
N MET A 42 4.99 -1.96 6.34
CA MET A 42 4.61 -2.58 7.60
C MET A 42 5.84 -3.05 8.38
N ARG A 43 5.81 -2.84 9.70
CA ARG A 43 6.84 -3.32 10.62
C ARG A 43 6.19 -4.12 11.74
N TYR A 44 6.76 -5.29 11.99
CA TYR A 44 6.31 -6.18 13.04
C TYR A 44 7.45 -6.39 14.04
N THR A 45 7.13 -6.36 15.32
CA THR A 45 8.11 -6.49 16.39
C THR A 45 8.75 -7.89 16.48
N ASP A 46 8.10 -8.88 15.90
CA ASP A 46 8.52 -10.28 15.84
C ASP A 46 9.16 -10.68 14.49
N ALA A 47 9.21 -9.75 13.52
CA ALA A 47 9.80 -10.01 12.23
C ALA A 47 11.29 -9.62 12.21
N HIS A 48 12.14 -10.50 11.71
CA HIS A 48 13.58 -10.28 11.63
C HIS A 48 14.01 -9.39 10.45
N ASN A 49 13.04 -8.95 9.64
CA ASN A 49 13.39 -8.31 8.39
C ASN A 49 12.55 -7.04 8.18
N GLU A 50 13.24 -5.94 7.90
CA GLU A 50 12.64 -4.64 7.67
C GLU A 50 12.28 -4.40 6.18
N GLY A 51 12.32 -5.44 5.33
CA GLY A 51 12.03 -5.33 3.89
C GLY A 51 13.06 -4.52 3.09
N LYS A 52 14.15 -4.07 3.71
CA LYS A 52 15.17 -3.19 3.09
C LYS A 52 16.41 -3.92 2.59
N PHE A 53 16.29 -5.20 2.31
CA PHE A 53 17.41 -6.00 1.82
C PHE A 53 17.31 -6.26 0.31
N ASP A 54 18.44 -6.65 -0.25
CA ASP A 54 18.56 -6.93 -1.68
C ASP A 54 18.04 -8.32 -2.04
N VAL A 55 17.39 -8.37 -3.19
CA VAL A 55 16.86 -9.59 -3.83
C VAL A 55 17.10 -9.52 -5.34
N THR A 56 16.92 -10.64 -6.02
CA THR A 56 16.88 -10.66 -7.49
C THR A 56 15.44 -10.84 -7.94
N PHE A 57 14.85 -9.86 -8.60
CA PHE A 57 13.47 -9.92 -9.09
C PHE A 57 13.47 -10.07 -10.61
N PHE A 58 13.06 -11.24 -11.10
CA PHE A 58 13.10 -11.61 -12.54
C PHE A 58 14.47 -11.33 -13.18
N GLY A 59 15.54 -11.76 -12.52
CA GLY A 59 16.89 -11.60 -13.00
C GLY A 59 17.51 -10.20 -12.85
N LYS A 60 16.79 -9.26 -12.21
CA LYS A 60 17.27 -7.89 -11.98
C LYS A 60 17.49 -7.64 -10.49
N PRO A 61 18.64 -7.05 -10.08
CA PRO A 61 18.83 -6.61 -8.70
C PRO A 61 17.78 -5.58 -8.30
N LYS A 62 17.17 -5.78 -7.13
CA LYS A 62 16.16 -4.91 -6.53
C LYS A 62 16.28 -4.97 -5.01
N THR A 63 15.71 -3.98 -4.32
CA THR A 63 15.38 -4.15 -2.91
C THR A 63 13.99 -4.77 -2.78
N LEU A 64 13.74 -5.57 -1.76
CA LEU A 64 12.40 -6.12 -1.52
C LEU A 64 11.35 -4.99 -1.40
N HIS A 65 11.73 -3.86 -0.79
CA HIS A 65 10.91 -2.66 -0.74
C HIS A 65 10.44 -2.22 -2.14
N SER A 66 11.38 -2.06 -3.09
CA SER A 66 11.03 -1.63 -4.45
C SER A 66 10.25 -2.70 -5.25
N VAL A 67 10.36 -3.96 -4.86
CA VAL A 67 9.54 -5.04 -5.43
C VAL A 67 8.07 -4.84 -5.03
N TRP A 68 7.79 -4.56 -3.77
CA TRP A 68 6.43 -4.32 -3.30
C TRP A 68 5.86 -2.97 -3.79
N ASP A 69 6.63 -1.88 -3.71
CA ASP A 69 6.14 -0.55 -4.11
C ASP A 69 5.75 -0.43 -5.58
N SER A 70 6.45 -1.16 -6.45
CA SER A 70 6.24 -0.99 -7.89
C SER A 70 6.39 -2.28 -8.70
N GLY A 71 7.28 -3.19 -8.29
CA GLY A 71 7.64 -4.36 -9.07
C GLY A 71 6.47 -5.31 -9.28
N VAL A 72 5.73 -5.63 -8.23
CA VAL A 72 4.55 -6.52 -8.26
C VAL A 72 3.46 -5.89 -9.12
N ILE A 73 3.09 -4.65 -8.87
CA ILE A 73 2.04 -3.93 -9.60
C ILE A 73 2.36 -3.85 -11.10
N ALA A 74 3.60 -3.44 -11.44
CA ALA A 74 4.02 -3.37 -12.84
C ALA A 74 4.04 -4.74 -13.56
N ARG A 75 4.11 -5.83 -12.79
CA ARG A 75 4.11 -7.19 -13.33
C ARG A 75 2.71 -7.77 -13.49
N ILE A 76 1.76 -7.40 -12.63
CA ILE A 76 0.36 -7.84 -12.72
C ILE A 76 -0.25 -7.36 -14.04
N HIS A 77 -0.07 -6.09 -14.39
CA HIS A 77 -0.60 -5.47 -15.61
C HIS A 77 0.50 -4.71 -16.37
N PRO A 78 1.36 -5.41 -17.14
CA PRO A 78 2.46 -4.77 -17.85
C PRO A 78 1.96 -3.70 -18.82
N GLY A 79 2.54 -2.50 -18.72
CA GLY A 79 2.26 -1.40 -19.64
C GLY A 79 0.95 -0.64 -19.38
N TRP A 80 0.26 -0.90 -18.28
CA TRP A 80 -0.89 -0.07 -17.91
C TRP A 80 -0.43 1.31 -17.45
N SER A 81 -1.15 2.35 -17.88
CA SER A 81 -1.01 3.69 -17.34
C SER A 81 -1.76 3.81 -16.00
N TYR A 82 -1.48 4.89 -15.25
CA TYR A 82 -2.18 5.15 -13.99
C TYR A 82 -3.68 5.41 -14.21
N GLU A 83 -4.07 6.02 -15.33
CA GLU A 83 -5.48 6.23 -15.68
C GLU A 83 -6.20 4.89 -15.85
N ARG A 84 -5.56 3.94 -16.55
CA ARG A 84 -6.14 2.62 -16.75
C ARG A 84 -6.28 1.86 -15.44
N TYR A 85 -5.31 2.01 -14.51
CA TYR A 85 -5.45 1.48 -13.16
C TYR A 85 -6.58 2.14 -12.40
N ALA A 86 -6.69 3.47 -12.44
CA ALA A 86 -7.77 4.20 -11.80
C ALA A 86 -9.15 3.75 -12.30
N ASP A 87 -9.34 3.64 -13.61
CA ASP A 87 -10.58 3.14 -14.21
C ASP A 87 -10.90 1.69 -13.78
N TYR A 88 -9.88 0.85 -13.66
CA TYR A 88 -10.04 -0.53 -13.22
C TYR A 88 -10.44 -0.64 -11.75
N LEU A 89 -9.87 0.20 -10.90
CA LEU A 89 -10.12 0.19 -9.45
C LEU A 89 -11.41 0.96 -9.08
N ASP A 90 -11.76 2.01 -9.81
CA ASP A 90 -12.96 2.85 -9.54
C ASP A 90 -14.25 2.20 -10.03
N ASN A 91 -14.45 0.93 -9.68
CA ASN A 91 -15.66 0.17 -10.02
C ASN A 91 -16.50 -0.22 -8.81
N ALA A 92 -16.11 0.20 -7.61
CA ALA A 92 -16.79 -0.15 -6.39
C ALA A 92 -18.15 0.58 -6.27
N SER A 93 -19.20 -0.15 -5.91
CA SER A 93 -20.51 0.43 -5.64
C SER A 93 -20.47 1.33 -4.38
N LYS A 94 -21.41 2.27 -4.29
CA LYS A 94 -21.55 3.13 -3.10
C LYS A 94 -21.69 2.34 -1.79
N ARG A 95 -22.24 1.14 -1.83
CA ARG A 95 -22.36 0.26 -0.67
C ARG A 95 -21.01 -0.32 -0.27
N GLU A 96 -20.20 -0.73 -1.25
CA GLU A 96 -18.84 -1.23 -1.02
C GLU A 96 -17.94 -0.13 -0.49
N ILE A 97 -17.93 1.04 -1.12
CA ILE A 97 -17.18 2.22 -0.63
C ILE A 97 -17.54 2.50 0.84
N ARG A 98 -18.83 2.54 1.19
CA ARG A 98 -19.26 2.78 2.57
C ARG A 98 -18.70 1.73 3.52
N ARG A 99 -18.76 0.45 3.16
CA ARG A 99 -18.23 -0.65 3.97
C ARG A 99 -16.71 -0.55 4.13
N MET A 100 -15.98 -0.25 3.05
CA MET A 100 -14.52 -0.13 3.06
C MET A 100 -14.04 1.07 3.89
N THR A 101 -14.83 2.15 3.93
CA THR A 101 -14.51 3.35 4.68
C THR A 101 -15.11 3.38 6.11
N GLU A 102 -15.75 2.31 6.56
CA GLU A 102 -16.17 2.16 7.95
C GLU A 102 -14.97 2.02 8.89
N GLY A 103 -15.11 2.56 10.11
CA GLY A 103 -14.09 2.43 11.14
C GLY A 103 -13.17 3.65 11.26
N SER A 104 -11.94 3.40 11.68
CA SER A 104 -10.93 4.43 11.93
C SER A 104 -9.64 4.09 11.18
N TYR A 105 -8.76 5.07 11.01
CA TYR A 105 -7.41 4.86 10.44
C TYR A 105 -6.62 3.78 11.19
N ARG A 106 -6.81 3.68 12.51
CA ARG A 106 -6.18 2.61 13.29
C ARG A 106 -6.71 1.24 12.90
N GLN A 107 -8.03 1.08 12.75
CA GLN A 107 -8.63 -0.19 12.35
C GLN A 107 -8.19 -0.59 10.95
N TRP A 108 -8.19 0.34 9.99
CA TRP A 108 -7.70 0.09 8.63
C TRP A 108 -6.23 -0.36 8.62
N PHE A 109 -5.38 0.32 9.42
CA PHE A 109 -3.99 -0.09 9.57
C PHE A 109 -3.85 -1.48 10.19
N GLU A 110 -4.59 -1.80 11.25
CA GLU A 110 -4.55 -3.10 11.92
C GLU A 110 -5.07 -4.22 11.01
N ASP A 111 -6.10 -3.95 10.21
CA ASP A 111 -6.65 -4.90 9.24
C ASP A 111 -5.65 -5.14 8.09
N ALA A 112 -5.14 -4.09 7.47
CA ALA A 112 -4.11 -4.20 6.44
C ALA A 112 -2.85 -4.92 6.97
N ALA A 113 -2.38 -4.57 8.17
CA ALA A 113 -1.23 -5.23 8.79
C ALA A 113 -1.48 -6.74 9.01
N ARG A 114 -2.69 -7.13 9.38
CA ARG A 114 -3.06 -8.55 9.51
C ARG A 114 -3.03 -9.27 8.16
N ASP A 115 -3.58 -8.65 7.14
CA ASP A 115 -3.67 -9.21 5.80
C ASP A 115 -2.29 -9.40 5.16
N VAL A 116 -1.40 -8.42 5.31
CA VAL A 116 -0.06 -8.49 4.71
C VAL A 116 0.97 -9.24 5.57
N ARG A 117 0.68 -9.52 6.86
CA ARG A 117 1.61 -10.20 7.77
C ARG A 117 2.25 -11.48 7.21
N PRO A 118 1.49 -12.39 6.55
CA PRO A 118 2.07 -13.61 6.00
C PRO A 118 3.18 -13.36 4.97
N SER A 119 3.13 -12.25 4.24
CA SER A 119 4.09 -11.95 3.17
C SER A 119 5.50 -11.61 3.68
N ILE A 120 5.62 -11.22 4.94
CA ILE A 120 6.90 -10.82 5.54
C ILE A 120 7.90 -11.98 5.60
N ASP A 121 7.39 -13.19 5.78
CA ASP A 121 8.22 -14.39 5.93
C ASP A 121 8.43 -15.14 4.59
N TRP A 122 7.92 -14.60 3.47
CA TRP A 122 8.05 -15.26 2.16
C TRP A 122 9.42 -15.11 1.53
N VAL A 123 10.21 -14.13 1.96
CA VAL A 123 11.43 -13.70 1.28
C VAL A 123 12.55 -13.46 2.28
N ALA A 124 13.72 -14.03 1.99
CA ALA A 124 14.96 -13.79 2.71
C ALA A 124 15.95 -12.92 1.90
N PRO A 125 16.92 -12.28 2.56
CA PRO A 125 17.99 -11.55 1.87
C PRO A 125 18.70 -12.39 0.82
N GLY A 126 18.83 -11.88 -0.40
CA GLY A 126 19.50 -12.54 -1.52
C GLY A 126 18.64 -13.50 -2.33
N ASP A 127 17.37 -13.70 -1.97
CA ASP A 127 16.47 -14.58 -2.71
C ASP A 127 16.26 -14.14 -4.16
N THR A 128 15.98 -15.13 -5.00
CA THR A 128 15.55 -14.91 -6.39
C THR A 128 14.04 -15.07 -6.50
N LEU A 129 13.39 -13.96 -6.82
CA LEU A 129 11.93 -13.85 -6.90
C LEU A 129 11.48 -13.91 -8.36
N GLY A 130 10.66 -14.90 -8.67
CA GLY A 130 10.10 -15.15 -10.00
C GLY A 130 8.60 -15.42 -9.93
N GLU A 131 8.12 -16.33 -10.80
CA GLU A 131 6.69 -16.64 -10.93
C GLU A 131 6.10 -17.27 -9.66
N GLU A 132 6.86 -18.05 -8.89
CA GLU A 132 6.40 -18.63 -7.63
C GLU A 132 6.09 -17.52 -6.58
N PHE A 133 6.96 -16.52 -6.49
CA PHE A 133 6.69 -15.35 -5.65
C PHE A 133 5.47 -14.58 -6.14
N MET A 134 5.38 -14.34 -7.47
CA MET A 134 4.24 -13.62 -8.07
C MET A 134 2.92 -14.33 -7.85
N ALA A 135 2.89 -15.67 -7.85
CA ALA A 135 1.67 -16.45 -7.60
C ALA A 135 1.06 -16.15 -6.21
N LYS A 136 1.88 -15.75 -5.24
CA LYS A 136 1.45 -15.33 -3.89
C LYS A 136 1.27 -13.81 -3.78
N ALA A 137 2.19 -13.05 -4.39
CA ALA A 137 2.24 -11.60 -4.23
C ALA A 137 1.16 -10.86 -5.04
N ALA A 138 0.83 -11.34 -6.24
CA ALA A 138 -0.16 -10.68 -7.09
C ALA A 138 -1.56 -10.65 -6.45
N PRO A 139 -2.14 -11.79 -5.98
CA PRO A 139 -3.45 -11.75 -5.32
C PRO A 139 -3.48 -10.87 -4.07
N LEU A 140 -2.39 -10.87 -3.28
CA LEU A 140 -2.28 -10.01 -2.10
C LEU A 140 -2.25 -8.53 -2.50
N ALA A 141 -1.44 -8.16 -3.50
CA ALA A 141 -1.36 -6.79 -3.98
C ALA A 141 -2.70 -6.30 -4.54
N GLU A 142 -3.40 -7.12 -5.33
CA GLU A 142 -4.73 -6.77 -5.87
C GLU A 142 -5.79 -6.63 -4.78
N GLN A 143 -5.70 -7.41 -3.70
CA GLN A 143 -6.60 -7.26 -2.54
C GLN A 143 -6.38 -5.94 -1.81
N GLN A 144 -5.15 -5.41 -1.81
CA GLN A 144 -4.77 -4.21 -1.07
C GLN A 144 -4.92 -2.92 -1.90
N LEU A 145 -5.14 -3.00 -3.21
CA LEU A 145 -5.41 -1.86 -4.10
C LEU A 145 -6.87 -1.42 -4.01
#